data_662002deaf024e80cdfe5fc7ef7b6a19
#
_entry.id   662002deaf024e80cdfe5fc7ef7b6a19
#
_cell.length_a   1.000
_cell.length_b   1.000
_cell.length_c   1.000
_cell.angle_alpha   90.00
_cell.angle_beta   90.00
_cell.angle_gamma   90.00
#
_symmetry.space_group_name_H-M   'P 1'
#
loop_
_entity.id
_entity.type
_entity.pdbx_description
1 polymer ?
#
loop_
_entity_poly.entity_id
_entity_poly.type
_entity_poly.pdbx_seq_one_letter_code
_entity_poly.pdbx_strand_id
1 'polypeptide(L)'
;MTYTLVIVESPAKCGKIEGFLGPGYKCMASYGHIQQLSNLKNIDMENNFKPTFEHIDAKKMQITKLRKAIADSNNVMLATDDDREGEAIAWHICEVFNLSIHHTPRIIFHEITKDAIVRAVNTPTTLNMPIVHAQQSRQILDLIVGYKISPLLWKHISRNSKKGLSAGRCQTPALRL
;
A
#
# COMPACT_ATOMS: atom_id res chain seq x y z
N MET A 1 -6.81 0.57 29.04
CA MET A 1 -6.28 -0.78 28.71
C MET A 1 -5.28 -0.62 27.59
N THR A 2 -4.11 -1.14 27.79
CA THR A 2 -3.00 -1.08 26.83
C THR A 2 -3.12 -2.27 25.87
N TYR A 3 -3.05 -2.03 24.56
CA TYR A 3 -3.18 -3.07 23.54
C TYR A 3 -2.12 -2.90 22.44
N THR A 4 -1.85 -3.97 21.70
CA THR A 4 -1.09 -3.95 20.46
C THR A 4 -2.06 -3.74 19.28
N LEU A 5 -1.82 -2.71 18.46
CA LEU A 5 -2.61 -2.46 17.26
C LEU A 5 -2.04 -3.27 16.10
N VAL A 6 -2.88 -4.10 15.50
CA VAL A 6 -2.57 -4.82 14.25
C VAL A 6 -3.24 -4.09 13.10
N ILE A 7 -2.47 -3.57 12.15
CA ILE A 7 -3.00 -2.88 10.98
C ILE A 7 -2.98 -3.83 9.79
N VAL A 8 -4.16 -4.16 9.28
CA VAL A 8 -4.37 -5.02 8.10
C VAL A 8 -4.78 -4.20 6.88
N GLU A 9 -4.74 -4.81 5.71
CA GLU A 9 -5.22 -4.18 4.49
C GLU A 9 -6.74 -4.17 4.39
N SER A 10 -7.38 -5.31 4.64
CA SER A 10 -8.83 -5.51 4.48
C SER A 10 -9.57 -5.69 5.81
N PRO A 11 -10.72 -5.02 6.01
CA PRO A 11 -11.51 -5.15 7.24
C PRO A 11 -12.07 -6.56 7.47
N ALA A 12 -12.22 -7.36 6.42
CA ALA A 12 -12.71 -8.74 6.53
C ALA A 12 -11.80 -9.65 7.38
N LYS A 13 -10.51 -9.27 7.52
CA LYS A 13 -9.53 -10.00 8.32
C LYS A 13 -9.59 -9.65 9.82
N CYS A 14 -10.07 -8.43 10.18
CA CYS A 14 -9.97 -7.88 11.53
C CYS A 14 -10.58 -8.78 12.60
N GLY A 15 -11.85 -9.14 12.46
CA GLY A 15 -12.57 -9.88 13.51
C GLY A 15 -11.97 -11.26 13.81
N LYS A 16 -11.48 -11.96 12.78
CA LYS A 16 -10.80 -13.25 12.97
C LYS A 16 -9.45 -13.08 13.68
N ILE A 17 -8.67 -12.09 13.28
CA ILE A 17 -7.35 -11.81 13.89
C ILE A 17 -7.51 -11.44 15.37
N GLU A 18 -8.43 -10.53 15.71
CA GLU A 18 -8.72 -10.18 17.11
C GLU A 18 -9.19 -11.38 17.91
N GLY A 19 -10.10 -12.19 17.35
CA GLY A 19 -10.61 -13.39 18.01
C GLY A 19 -9.53 -14.43 18.29
N PHE A 20 -8.53 -14.56 17.42
CA PHE A 20 -7.43 -15.52 17.60
C PHE A 20 -6.34 -15.01 18.54
N LEU A 21 -6.06 -13.71 18.55
CA LEU A 21 -5.02 -13.10 19.39
C LEU A 21 -5.51 -12.73 20.79
N GLY A 22 -6.83 -12.51 20.96
CA GLY A 22 -7.43 -12.22 22.26
C GLY A 22 -7.34 -10.75 22.70
N PRO A 23 -7.70 -10.45 23.96
CA PRO A 23 -8.01 -9.08 24.42
C PRO A 23 -6.82 -8.11 24.47
N GLY A 24 -5.59 -8.59 24.34
CA GLY A 24 -4.39 -7.74 24.25
C GLY A 24 -4.14 -7.14 22.88
N TYR A 25 -4.98 -7.43 21.88
CA TYR A 25 -4.82 -7.01 20.51
C TYR A 25 -6.08 -6.32 19.98
N LYS A 26 -5.88 -5.30 19.16
CA LYS A 26 -6.92 -4.63 18.40
C LYS A 26 -6.52 -4.59 16.93
N CYS A 27 -7.45 -4.89 16.03
CA CYS A 27 -7.19 -4.90 14.61
C CYS A 27 -7.92 -3.76 13.90
N MET A 28 -7.24 -3.07 13.01
CA MET A 28 -7.84 -2.05 12.16
C MET A 28 -7.37 -2.19 10.72
N ALA A 29 -8.25 -1.88 9.76
CA ALA A 29 -7.92 -1.93 8.35
C ALA A 29 -7.49 -0.57 7.81
N SER A 30 -6.50 -0.56 6.89
CA SER A 30 -6.14 0.62 6.09
C SER A 30 -7.08 0.81 4.90
N TYR A 31 -7.80 -0.24 4.49
CA TYR A 31 -8.58 -0.31 3.25
C TYR A 31 -7.70 -0.12 1.99
N GLY A 32 -6.54 -0.75 1.97
CA GLY A 32 -5.55 -0.61 0.91
C GLY A 32 -4.63 0.60 1.09
N HIS A 33 -4.13 1.14 -0.02
CA HIS A 33 -3.26 2.31 0.00
C HIS A 33 -3.92 3.54 0.63
N ILE A 34 -3.16 4.28 1.43
CA ILE A 34 -3.55 5.56 2.05
C ILE A 34 -2.86 6.76 1.39
N GLN A 35 -1.83 6.49 0.59
CA GLN A 35 -1.16 7.45 -0.29
C GLN A 35 -1.16 6.94 -1.72
N GLN A 36 -0.99 7.85 -2.66
CA GLN A 36 -0.91 7.55 -4.10
C GLN A 36 0.07 8.47 -4.80
N LEU A 37 0.55 8.01 -5.95
CA LEU A 37 1.27 8.80 -6.91
C LEU A 37 0.30 9.15 -8.06
N SER A 38 -0.22 10.39 -8.08
CA SER A 38 -1.36 10.75 -8.94
C SER A 38 -0.97 11.44 -10.24
N ASN A 39 0.22 12.04 -10.31
CA ASN A 39 0.60 12.91 -11.43
C ASN A 39 2.10 12.82 -11.74
N LEU A 40 2.49 13.11 -12.99
CA LEU A 40 3.89 13.24 -13.39
C LEU A 40 4.64 14.34 -12.62
N LYS A 41 3.96 15.40 -12.18
CA LYS A 41 4.54 16.47 -11.36
C LYS A 41 5.03 15.98 -10.00
N ASN A 42 4.50 14.84 -9.54
CA ASN A 42 4.91 14.19 -8.31
C ASN A 42 6.16 13.31 -8.47
N ILE A 43 6.77 13.33 -9.67
CA ILE A 43 7.99 12.57 -9.96
C ILE A 43 9.07 13.56 -10.33
N ASP A 44 10.11 13.67 -9.50
CA ASP A 44 11.28 14.46 -9.81
C ASP A 44 12.20 13.70 -10.77
N MET A 45 12.04 13.96 -12.06
CA MET A 45 12.76 13.24 -13.13
C MET A 45 14.26 13.56 -13.13
N GLU A 46 14.66 14.73 -12.62
CA GLU A 46 16.06 15.17 -12.58
C GLU A 46 16.78 14.59 -11.37
N ASN A 47 16.05 14.25 -10.32
CA ASN A 47 16.58 13.68 -9.08
C ASN A 47 16.22 12.18 -8.97
N ASN A 48 16.75 11.37 -9.87
CA ASN A 48 16.61 9.91 -9.87
C ASN A 48 15.15 9.43 -9.78
N PHE A 49 14.21 10.15 -10.42
CA PHE A 49 12.78 9.84 -10.44
C PHE A 49 12.13 9.76 -9.05
N LYS A 50 12.63 10.57 -8.11
CA LYS A 50 12.13 10.55 -6.74
C LYS A 50 10.64 10.86 -6.69
N PRO A 51 9.80 9.95 -6.15
CA PRO A 51 8.36 10.17 -6.06
C PRO A 51 8.01 11.00 -4.82
N THR A 52 6.97 11.84 -4.96
CA THR A 52 6.29 12.50 -3.85
C THR A 52 4.87 11.99 -3.77
N PHE A 53 4.57 11.23 -2.73
CA PHE A 53 3.24 10.64 -2.53
C PHE A 53 2.28 11.63 -1.87
N GLU A 54 1.02 11.57 -2.27
CA GLU A 54 -0.06 12.39 -1.74
C GLU A 54 -1.09 11.51 -1.01
N HIS A 55 -1.70 12.06 0.04
CA HIS A 55 -2.80 11.36 0.70
C HIS A 55 -3.99 11.19 -0.23
N ILE A 56 -4.58 10.00 -0.23
CA ILE A 56 -5.83 9.74 -0.94
C ILE A 56 -6.97 10.44 -0.18
N ASP A 57 -7.65 11.41 -0.81
CA ASP A 57 -8.70 12.21 -0.17
C ASP A 57 -9.79 11.36 0.47
N ALA A 58 -10.23 10.31 -0.20
CA ALA A 58 -11.23 9.38 0.30
C ALA A 58 -10.78 8.62 1.58
N LYS A 59 -9.48 8.64 1.89
CA LYS A 59 -8.88 7.95 3.04
C LYS A 59 -8.64 8.88 4.25
N LYS A 60 -8.89 10.18 4.15
CA LYS A 60 -8.64 11.15 5.24
C LYS A 60 -9.28 10.74 6.58
N MET A 61 -10.53 10.28 6.54
CA MET A 61 -11.20 9.81 7.76
C MET A 61 -10.54 8.55 8.34
N GLN A 62 -10.11 7.63 7.48
CA GLN A 62 -9.45 6.40 7.92
C GLN A 62 -8.05 6.70 8.50
N ILE A 63 -7.31 7.60 7.87
CA ILE A 63 -6.02 8.08 8.39
C ILE A 63 -6.19 8.67 9.78
N THR A 64 -7.23 9.51 10.01
CA THR A 64 -7.52 10.09 11.32
C THR A 64 -7.84 9.01 12.37
N LYS A 65 -8.65 8.01 12.00
CA LYS A 65 -8.98 6.88 12.90
C LYS A 65 -7.74 6.06 13.27
N LEU A 66 -6.89 5.73 12.27
CA LEU A 66 -5.65 5.00 12.47
C LEU A 66 -4.69 5.79 13.35
N ARG A 67 -4.53 7.10 13.11
CA ARG A 67 -3.67 7.98 13.93
C ARG A 67 -4.07 7.94 15.40
N LYS A 68 -5.36 8.04 15.69
CA LYS A 68 -5.86 7.93 17.06
C LYS A 68 -5.58 6.55 17.65
N ALA A 69 -5.85 5.48 16.92
CA ALA A 69 -5.63 4.12 17.41
C ALA A 69 -4.14 3.81 17.66
N ILE A 70 -3.25 4.34 16.82
CA ILE A 70 -1.80 4.26 17.01
C ILE A 70 -1.38 4.99 18.28
N ALA A 71 -1.89 6.21 18.50
CA ALA A 71 -1.59 6.99 19.72
C ALA A 71 -2.11 6.32 20.99
N ASP A 72 -3.22 5.60 20.92
CA ASP A 72 -3.82 4.88 22.06
C ASP A 72 -3.20 3.49 22.29
N SER A 73 -2.33 3.00 21.39
CA SER A 73 -1.71 1.67 21.45
C SER A 73 -0.31 1.72 22.05
N ASN A 74 0.14 0.62 22.66
CA ASN A 74 1.53 0.49 23.12
C ASN A 74 2.48 0.06 22.02
N ASN A 75 2.00 -0.78 21.12
CA ASN A 75 2.76 -1.31 20.00
C ASN A 75 1.90 -1.33 18.74
N VAL A 76 2.55 -1.24 17.60
CA VAL A 76 1.92 -1.36 16.28
C VAL A 76 2.57 -2.53 15.53
N MET A 77 1.75 -3.38 14.93
CA MET A 77 2.17 -4.44 14.01
C MET A 77 1.49 -4.26 12.67
N LEU A 78 2.22 -4.46 11.59
CA LEU A 78 1.69 -4.39 10.22
C LEU A 78 1.41 -5.79 9.71
N ALA A 79 0.20 -6.04 9.24
CA ALA A 79 -0.28 -7.35 8.77
C ALA A 79 -0.89 -7.22 7.37
N THR A 80 -0.14 -6.60 6.47
CA THR A 80 -0.48 -6.49 5.05
C THR A 80 -0.12 -7.79 4.31
N ASP A 81 -0.68 -7.99 3.13
CA ASP A 81 -0.51 -9.20 2.34
C ASP A 81 0.97 -9.41 1.94
N ASP A 82 1.36 -10.67 1.72
CA ASP A 82 2.74 -11.04 1.36
C ASP A 82 2.96 -10.88 -0.14
N ASP A 83 2.82 -9.65 -0.61
CA ASP A 83 3.12 -9.26 -1.98
C ASP A 83 3.71 -7.84 -2.05
N ARG A 84 4.04 -7.39 -3.25
CA ARG A 84 4.63 -6.07 -3.47
C ARG A 84 3.69 -4.93 -3.09
N GLU A 85 2.39 -5.09 -3.29
CA GLU A 85 1.39 -4.08 -2.94
C GLU A 85 1.24 -3.99 -1.43
N GLY A 86 1.17 -5.13 -0.72
CA GLY A 86 1.13 -5.17 0.74
C GLY A 86 2.38 -4.57 1.39
N GLU A 87 3.57 -4.80 0.79
CA GLU A 87 4.81 -4.19 1.24
C GLU A 87 4.80 -2.66 1.10
N ALA A 88 4.29 -2.16 -0.03
CA ALA A 88 4.14 -0.72 -0.25
C ALA A 88 3.07 -0.08 0.65
N ILE A 89 1.96 -0.77 0.92
CA ILE A 89 0.94 -0.32 1.88
C ILE A 89 1.54 -0.19 3.27
N ALA A 90 2.30 -1.18 3.72
CA ALA A 90 2.99 -1.17 5.02
C ALA A 90 3.98 0.00 5.10
N TRP A 91 4.74 0.25 4.03
CA TRP A 91 5.65 1.40 3.95
C TRP A 91 4.90 2.73 4.03
N HIS A 92 3.80 2.92 3.29
CA HIS A 92 2.97 4.12 3.38
C HIS A 92 2.42 4.35 4.80
N ILE A 93 2.05 3.28 5.50
CA ILE A 93 1.61 3.37 6.90
C ILE A 93 2.76 3.90 7.77
N CYS A 94 3.97 3.37 7.62
CA CYS A 94 5.12 3.85 8.37
C CYS A 94 5.40 5.33 8.09
N GLU A 95 5.41 5.76 6.83
CA GLU A 95 5.65 7.15 6.42
C GLU A 95 4.60 8.12 6.98
N VAL A 96 3.29 7.80 6.82
CA VAL A 96 2.19 8.68 7.24
C VAL A 96 2.10 8.85 8.75
N PHE A 97 2.47 7.81 9.50
CA PHE A 97 2.36 7.81 10.96
C PHE A 97 3.69 7.95 11.68
N ASN A 98 4.79 8.22 10.97
CA ASN A 98 6.16 8.34 11.50
C ASN A 98 6.57 7.11 12.31
N LEU A 99 6.20 5.91 11.84
CA LEU A 99 6.65 4.66 12.42
C LEU A 99 8.04 4.29 11.88
N SER A 100 8.86 3.66 12.68
CA SER A 100 10.20 3.23 12.23
C SER A 100 10.11 2.12 11.20
N ILE A 101 10.59 2.35 9.98
CA ILE A 101 10.62 1.36 8.89
C ILE A 101 11.42 0.12 9.29
N HIS A 102 12.49 0.28 10.07
CA HIS A 102 13.39 -0.79 10.44
C HIS A 102 12.98 -1.54 11.73
N HIS A 103 12.11 -0.95 12.55
CA HIS A 103 11.75 -1.50 13.86
C HIS A 103 10.26 -1.83 14.01
N THR A 104 9.40 -1.33 13.11
CA THR A 104 7.97 -1.68 13.17
C THR A 104 7.78 -3.12 12.73
N PRO A 105 7.26 -4.00 13.62
CA PRO A 105 7.06 -5.40 13.31
C PRO A 105 6.07 -5.58 12.16
N ARG A 106 6.43 -6.41 11.19
CA ARG A 106 5.56 -6.86 10.12
C ARG A 106 5.31 -8.35 10.27
N ILE A 107 4.05 -8.75 10.31
CA ILE A 107 3.64 -10.16 10.38
C ILE A 107 3.10 -10.61 9.04
N ILE A 108 3.54 -11.77 8.59
CA ILE A 108 3.18 -12.38 7.31
C ILE A 108 2.48 -13.71 7.59
N PHE A 109 1.32 -13.91 7.01
CA PHE A 109 0.59 -15.17 7.06
C PHE A 109 -0.16 -15.39 5.74
N HIS A 110 -0.15 -16.64 5.27
CA HIS A 110 -0.77 -17.03 3.99
C HIS A 110 -2.18 -17.59 4.17
N GLU A 111 -2.57 -17.85 5.41
CA GLU A 111 -3.89 -18.35 5.78
C GLU A 111 -4.38 -17.69 7.09
N ILE A 112 -5.70 -17.56 7.22
CA ILE A 112 -6.32 -16.97 8.41
C ILE A 112 -6.75 -18.09 9.36
N THR A 113 -5.76 -18.80 9.90
CA THR A 113 -5.92 -19.79 10.96
C THR A 113 -5.26 -19.29 12.25
N LYS A 114 -5.73 -19.79 13.40
CA LYS A 114 -5.19 -19.38 14.69
C LYS A 114 -3.69 -19.64 14.78
N ASP A 115 -3.26 -20.82 14.37
CA ASP A 115 -1.86 -21.25 14.47
C ASP A 115 -0.94 -20.43 13.56
N ALA A 116 -1.38 -20.10 12.34
CA ALA A 116 -0.62 -19.27 11.42
C ALA A 116 -0.45 -17.85 11.96
N ILE A 117 -1.52 -17.25 12.49
CA ILE A 117 -1.50 -15.88 13.02
C ILE A 117 -0.66 -15.81 14.30
N VAL A 118 -0.82 -16.75 15.23
CA VAL A 118 -0.03 -16.79 16.46
C VAL A 118 1.45 -17.00 16.15
N ARG A 119 1.80 -17.87 15.22
CA ARG A 119 3.19 -18.03 14.76
C ARG A 119 3.74 -16.74 14.17
N ALA A 120 2.99 -16.08 13.28
CA ALA A 120 3.43 -14.83 12.65
C ALA A 120 3.68 -13.71 13.67
N VAL A 121 2.85 -13.59 14.71
CA VAL A 121 3.04 -12.61 15.80
C VAL A 121 4.28 -12.93 16.63
N ASN A 122 4.61 -14.20 16.84
CA ASN A 122 5.79 -14.62 17.58
C ASN A 122 7.10 -14.53 16.78
N THR A 123 7.01 -14.49 15.46
CA THR A 123 8.17 -14.38 14.54
C THR A 123 7.99 -13.26 13.54
N PRO A 124 7.86 -12.00 14.01
CA PRO A 124 7.67 -10.88 13.13
C PRO A 124 8.92 -10.60 12.29
N THR A 125 8.70 -10.07 11.11
CA THR A 125 9.76 -9.55 10.23
C THR A 125 9.77 -8.01 10.26
N THR A 126 10.56 -7.40 9.40
CA THR A 126 10.55 -5.97 9.11
C THR A 126 10.23 -5.73 7.64
N LEU A 127 10.00 -4.48 7.27
CA LEU A 127 9.76 -4.09 5.87
C LEU A 127 10.92 -4.44 4.96
N ASN A 128 10.61 -5.01 3.81
CA ASN A 128 11.58 -5.31 2.75
C ASN A 128 11.66 -4.13 1.77
N MET A 129 12.58 -3.20 2.02
CA MET A 129 12.74 -1.99 1.20
C MET A 129 13.02 -2.24 -0.28
N PRO A 130 13.82 -3.24 -0.70
CA PRO A 130 13.93 -3.65 -2.10
C PRO A 130 12.58 -3.93 -2.77
N ILE A 131 11.64 -4.59 -2.09
CA ILE A 131 10.29 -4.87 -2.62
C ILE A 131 9.46 -3.58 -2.70
N VAL A 132 9.55 -2.71 -1.69
CA VAL A 132 8.92 -1.38 -1.71
C VAL A 132 9.41 -0.58 -2.91
N HIS A 133 10.72 -0.50 -3.12
CA HIS A 133 11.30 0.23 -4.26
C HIS A 133 10.89 -0.37 -5.61
N ALA A 134 10.77 -1.70 -5.70
CA ALA A 134 10.29 -2.37 -6.91
C ALA A 134 8.84 -1.98 -7.24
N GLN A 135 7.97 -1.89 -6.23
CA GLN A 135 6.59 -1.44 -6.41
C GLN A 135 6.53 0.05 -6.79
N GLN A 136 7.30 0.92 -6.12
CA GLN A 136 7.38 2.34 -6.45
C GLN A 136 7.88 2.56 -7.89
N SER A 137 8.92 1.87 -8.30
CA SER A 137 9.46 1.92 -9.67
C SER A 137 8.41 1.52 -10.71
N ARG A 138 7.58 0.52 -10.38
CA ARG A 138 6.46 0.11 -11.22
C ARG A 138 5.43 1.23 -11.35
N GLN A 139 5.02 1.86 -10.24
CA GLN A 139 4.05 2.97 -10.27
C GLN A 139 4.58 4.15 -11.10
N ILE A 140 5.84 4.51 -10.90
CA ILE A 140 6.51 5.58 -11.64
C ILE A 140 6.49 5.27 -13.14
N LEU A 141 6.90 4.06 -13.50
CA LEU A 141 6.93 3.63 -14.90
C LEU A 141 5.54 3.64 -15.54
N ASP A 142 4.52 3.12 -14.84
CA ASP A 142 3.14 3.09 -15.33
C ASP A 142 2.61 4.52 -15.56
N LEU A 143 2.93 5.47 -14.68
CA LEU A 143 2.58 6.88 -14.85
C LEU A 143 3.31 7.52 -16.06
N ILE A 144 4.62 7.34 -16.16
CA ILE A 144 5.40 7.93 -17.27
C ILE A 144 4.91 7.38 -18.61
N VAL A 145 4.74 6.07 -18.72
CA VAL A 145 4.22 5.43 -19.94
C VAL A 145 2.82 5.94 -20.28
N GLY A 146 1.91 5.94 -19.32
CA GLY A 146 0.54 6.42 -19.52
C GLY A 146 0.49 7.86 -20.00
N TYR A 147 1.19 8.77 -19.33
CA TYR A 147 1.16 10.21 -19.64
C TYR A 147 1.92 10.58 -20.92
N LYS A 148 2.97 9.85 -21.27
CA LYS A 148 3.78 10.14 -22.48
C LYS A 148 3.20 9.50 -23.73
N ILE A 149 2.66 8.28 -23.65
CA ILE A 149 2.23 7.51 -24.83
C ILE A 149 0.74 7.68 -25.12
N SER A 150 -0.14 7.77 -24.13
CA SER A 150 -1.58 7.93 -24.37
C SER A 150 -1.92 9.15 -25.24
N PRO A 151 -1.31 10.34 -25.06
CA PRO A 151 -1.55 11.48 -25.93
C PRO A 151 -1.16 11.25 -27.40
N LEU A 152 -0.14 10.42 -27.67
CA LEU A 152 0.25 10.06 -29.02
C LEU A 152 -0.84 9.22 -29.72
N LEU A 153 -1.47 8.31 -28.97
CA LEU A 153 -2.61 7.54 -29.48
C LEU A 153 -3.79 8.45 -29.83
N TRP A 154 -4.06 9.45 -29.00
CA TRP A 154 -5.14 10.42 -29.28
C TRP A 154 -4.86 11.27 -30.52
N LYS A 155 -3.61 11.67 -30.69
CA LYS A 155 -3.20 12.51 -31.82
C LYS A 155 -3.19 11.75 -33.14
N HIS A 156 -2.72 10.50 -33.15
CA HIS A 156 -2.39 9.79 -34.38
C HIS A 156 -3.39 8.68 -34.76
N ILE A 157 -4.13 8.10 -33.81
CA ILE A 157 -4.99 6.94 -34.05
C ILE A 157 -6.47 7.29 -33.94
N SER A 158 -6.91 7.99 -32.88
CA SER A 158 -8.33 8.30 -32.72
C SER A 158 -8.54 9.72 -32.20
N ARG A 159 -8.87 10.63 -33.10
CA ARG A 159 -9.26 12.00 -32.77
C ARG A 159 -10.71 12.13 -32.28
N ASN A 160 -11.56 11.11 -32.49
CA ASN A 160 -13.01 11.16 -32.29
C ASN A 160 -13.53 10.21 -31.16
N SER A 161 -12.68 9.53 -30.42
CA SER A 161 -13.18 8.65 -29.37
C SER A 161 -13.61 9.47 -28.16
N LYS A 162 -14.89 9.40 -27.80
CA LYS A 162 -15.44 10.00 -26.56
C LYS A 162 -14.75 9.46 -25.29
N LYS A 163 -14.08 8.31 -25.38
CA LYS A 163 -13.20 7.73 -24.37
C LYS A 163 -11.81 7.68 -25.00
N GLY A 164 -10.89 8.51 -24.51
CA GLY A 164 -9.51 8.53 -24.98
C GLY A 164 -8.88 7.13 -24.90
N LEU A 165 -8.10 6.76 -25.94
CA LEU A 165 -7.28 5.55 -25.89
C LEU A 165 -6.23 5.68 -24.78
N SER A 166 -5.91 4.59 -24.10
CA SER A 166 -4.86 4.57 -23.11
C SER A 166 -3.76 3.58 -23.49
N ALA A 167 -2.52 3.98 -23.30
CA ALA A 167 -1.37 3.09 -23.34
C ALA A 167 -0.96 2.71 -21.93
N GLY A 168 -0.55 1.49 -21.74
CA GLY A 168 -0.07 1.00 -20.48
C GLY A 168 0.85 -0.20 -20.65
N ARG A 169 1.71 -0.39 -19.69
CA ARG A 169 2.73 -1.44 -19.68
C ARG A 169 2.15 -2.86 -19.80
N CYS A 170 0.96 -3.09 -19.27
CA CYS A 170 0.26 -4.37 -19.39
C CYS A 170 -0.69 -4.41 -20.58
N GLN A 171 -1.44 -3.33 -20.84
CA GLN A 171 -2.46 -3.26 -21.89
C GLN A 171 -1.85 -3.41 -23.30
N THR A 172 -0.74 -2.72 -23.55
CA THR A 172 -0.13 -2.68 -24.89
C THR A 172 0.46 -4.04 -25.30
N PRO A 173 1.20 -4.77 -24.47
CA PRO A 173 1.63 -6.13 -24.78
C PRO A 173 0.48 -7.13 -24.92
N ALA A 174 -0.56 -7.02 -24.06
CA ALA A 174 -1.72 -7.92 -24.13
C ALA A 174 -2.48 -7.86 -25.44
N LEU A 175 -2.43 -6.73 -26.16
CA LEU A 175 -3.03 -6.59 -27.51
C LEU A 175 -2.21 -7.28 -28.61
N ARG A 176 -0.97 -7.72 -28.33
CA ARG A 176 -0.12 -8.44 -29.30
C ARG A 176 -0.21 -9.96 -29.15
N LEU A 177 -0.84 -10.46 -28.11
CA LEU A 177 -1.08 -11.88 -27.88
C LEU A 177 -2.39 -12.34 -28.50
#